data_0834d5db6a6c1012f3bec3737cee8109
#
_entry.id   0834d5db6a6c1012f3bec3737cee8109
#
_cell.length_a   1.000
_cell.length_b   1.000
_cell.length_c   1.000
_cell.angle_alpha   90.00
_cell.angle_beta   90.00
_cell.angle_gamma   90.00
#
_symmetry.space_group_name_H-M   'P 1'
#
loop_
_entity.id
_entity.type
_entity.pdbx_description
1 polymer ?
#
loop_
_entity_poly.entity_id
_entity_poly.type
_entity_poly.pdbx_seq_one_letter_code
_entity_poly.pdbx_strand_id
1 'polypeptide(L)'
;MYRLISNSYLYHLIPINMNKLHSIMAMLVTILFSMPSFAQEQKLNPERVRNQEAVYNASEKTITITAEAPTQTEYDWDTYVLYDLTHISYITIKRHFPGEEWPDEELGRINSPKPGAVIAFVDNNIEVDRQYEYSITVFVDDLHSQQSYLQLYTGLTPKSLTSFTASVPNHKSNFVDFTFTAPESAETGESLDGNQLSIHIYKYEGMFEYSDVHTIENVTPGQTYSWRLDGLDLDKAYSFRAVPFVGKEGKGDFSEANVYIGLDYPGSPQNLQCRRQGDGAIVTWEAPALGGRGGNYDLNNTTYTLSRIYSDNTEEVVGQGIKGLEYIDTPEFDEEHSIRYKLIAENSAGQSLNAAKSDAISIGKPSGMPFYETFAKGNLQHKGWRTETTQRDEAYTYEAWDFLSQTSIYYFPNNDYISVFPKTEDEGMACCKFYGYSTDGQTESLVSPHINVNGLDNKTIKFWLYFIPDDGSKNELQAYVNRDDGEWEQVFTSMSLEGEEPEWREISLDIDVNGAQRAQMKLSAIAHEGSPISVILDDISIEKSNISAISRHGMQNGNDGTTEYYSINGQRIDKPSNGLYIIRKGGLFTKEILK
;
A
#
# COMPACT_ATOMS: atom_id res chain seq x y z
N MET A 1 -10.49 -29.35 -15.85
CA MET A 1 -10.87 -30.57 -16.55
C MET A 1 -12.23 -31.06 -15.98
N TYR A 2 -13.35 -30.50 -16.47
CA TYR A 2 -14.69 -31.00 -16.17
C TYR A 2 -15.46 -31.08 -17.49
N ARG A 3 -15.82 -32.31 -17.86
CA ARG A 3 -16.59 -32.63 -19.04
C ARG A 3 -18.06 -32.37 -18.75
N LEU A 4 -18.68 -31.54 -19.57
CA LEU A 4 -20.15 -31.46 -19.72
C LEU A 4 -20.64 -32.67 -20.54
N ILE A 5 -21.52 -33.45 -19.95
CA ILE A 5 -22.28 -34.50 -20.65
C ILE A 5 -23.66 -33.92 -20.94
N SER A 6 -23.94 -33.77 -22.22
CA SER A 6 -25.27 -33.42 -22.71
C SER A 6 -26.10 -34.70 -22.80
N ASN A 7 -27.24 -34.74 -22.09
CA ASN A 7 -28.26 -35.75 -22.31
C ASN A 7 -29.50 -35.09 -22.92
N SER A 8 -29.74 -35.39 -24.19
CA SER A 8 -30.95 -35.09 -24.90
C SER A 8 -31.96 -36.17 -24.60
N TYR A 9 -33.09 -35.85 -23.95
CA TYR A 9 -34.26 -36.68 -23.87
C TYR A 9 -35.37 -36.16 -24.80
N LEU A 10 -35.74 -36.99 -25.76
CA LEU A 10 -36.95 -36.84 -26.60
C LEU A 10 -38.19 -36.94 -25.71
N TYR A 11 -39.00 -35.89 -25.67
CA TYR A 11 -40.36 -35.97 -25.12
C TYR A 11 -41.34 -36.39 -26.21
N HIS A 12 -41.99 -37.58 -26.03
CA HIS A 12 -43.20 -37.95 -26.74
C HIS A 12 -44.36 -37.10 -26.21
N LEU A 13 -44.91 -36.24 -27.05
CA LEU A 13 -46.12 -35.48 -26.78
C LEU A 13 -47.33 -36.42 -26.83
N ILE A 14 -47.95 -36.70 -25.69
CA ILE A 14 -49.27 -37.26 -25.56
C ILE A 14 -50.26 -36.10 -25.66
N PRO A 15 -51.30 -36.14 -26.54
CA PRO A 15 -52.25 -35.04 -26.63
C PRO A 15 -53.19 -35.05 -25.40
N ILE A 16 -52.96 -34.04 -24.53
CA ILE A 16 -53.81 -33.80 -23.36
C ILE A 16 -55.08 -33.03 -23.83
N ASN A 17 -56.23 -33.58 -23.56
CA ASN A 17 -57.53 -32.97 -23.88
C ASN A 17 -57.74 -31.71 -23.02
N MET A 18 -57.71 -30.54 -23.64
CA MET A 18 -57.76 -29.21 -23.02
C MET A 18 -58.97 -29.03 -22.06
N ASN A 19 -60.07 -29.67 -22.25
CA ASN A 19 -61.26 -29.58 -21.37
C ASN A 19 -61.03 -30.25 -19.99
N LYS A 20 -60.15 -31.25 -19.90
CA LYS A 20 -59.77 -31.84 -18.60
C LYS A 20 -58.75 -31.00 -17.84
N LEU A 21 -57.90 -30.22 -18.54
CA LEU A 21 -56.92 -29.36 -17.92
C LEU A 21 -57.59 -28.17 -17.20
N HIS A 22 -58.65 -27.59 -17.77
CA HIS A 22 -59.44 -26.54 -17.14
C HIS A 22 -60.17 -26.98 -15.85
N SER A 23 -60.67 -28.21 -15.84
CA SER A 23 -61.34 -28.78 -14.66
C SER A 23 -60.33 -29.09 -13.52
N ILE A 24 -59.14 -29.55 -13.86
CA ILE A 24 -58.08 -29.82 -12.89
C ILE A 24 -57.50 -28.50 -12.34
N MET A 25 -57.33 -27.50 -13.20
CA MET A 25 -56.87 -26.15 -12.73
C MET A 25 -57.93 -25.45 -11.86
N ALA A 26 -59.26 -25.58 -12.22
CA ALA A 26 -60.28 -24.99 -11.37
C ALA A 26 -60.41 -25.72 -10.03
N MET A 27 -60.15 -27.02 -9.94
CA MET A 27 -60.13 -27.78 -8.69
C MET A 27 -58.91 -27.49 -7.84
N LEU A 28 -57.71 -27.28 -8.45
CA LEU A 28 -56.49 -26.85 -7.78
C LEU A 28 -56.61 -25.42 -7.24
N VAL A 29 -57.23 -24.49 -7.97
CA VAL A 29 -57.48 -23.12 -7.51
C VAL A 29 -58.45 -23.10 -6.34
N THR A 30 -59.53 -23.96 -6.35
CA THR A 30 -60.48 -24.04 -5.25
C THR A 30 -59.89 -24.66 -3.99
N ILE A 31 -58.96 -25.60 -4.13
CA ILE A 31 -58.23 -26.20 -3.01
C ILE A 31 -57.23 -25.19 -2.40
N LEU A 32 -56.61 -24.35 -3.22
CA LEU A 32 -55.70 -23.28 -2.75
C LEU A 32 -56.42 -22.14 -2.00
N PHE A 33 -57.71 -21.92 -2.28
CA PHE A 33 -58.53 -20.92 -1.57
C PHE A 33 -59.31 -21.46 -0.37
N SER A 34 -59.35 -22.80 -0.16
CA SER A 34 -60.07 -23.43 0.97
C SER A 34 -59.15 -24.01 2.04
N MET A 35 -57.84 -23.87 1.91
CA MET A 35 -56.98 -24.11 3.05
C MET A 35 -57.10 -22.88 3.98
N PRO A 36 -57.57 -23.05 5.23
CA PRO A 36 -57.35 -22.02 6.20
C PRO A 36 -55.83 -21.81 6.20
N SER A 37 -55.38 -20.58 5.99
CA SER A 37 -53.99 -20.24 6.26
C SER A 37 -53.81 -20.38 7.77
N PHE A 38 -53.45 -21.56 8.23
CA PHE A 38 -52.67 -21.68 9.45
C PHE A 38 -51.29 -21.13 9.07
N ALA A 39 -51.19 -19.82 8.92
CA ALA A 39 -49.99 -19.13 9.25
C ALA A 39 -49.84 -19.42 10.74
N GLN A 40 -49.19 -20.50 11.06
CA GLN A 40 -48.58 -20.66 12.37
C GLN A 40 -47.65 -19.44 12.45
N GLU A 41 -48.06 -18.41 13.18
CA GLU A 41 -47.21 -17.29 13.50
C GLU A 41 -45.94 -17.91 14.07
N GLN A 42 -44.90 -17.99 13.28
CA GLN A 42 -43.63 -18.49 13.75
C GLN A 42 -43.14 -17.42 14.72
N LYS A 43 -43.37 -17.65 16.01
CA LYS A 43 -42.99 -16.72 17.05
C LYS A 43 -41.47 -16.70 17.10
N LEU A 44 -40.88 -15.64 16.61
CA LEU A 44 -39.44 -15.38 16.70
C LEU A 44 -39.12 -14.66 18.02
N ASN A 45 -37.97 -14.97 18.58
CA ASN A 45 -37.49 -14.28 19.74
C ASN A 45 -37.30 -12.80 19.46
N PRO A 46 -37.50 -11.90 20.44
CA PRO A 46 -37.12 -10.49 20.29
C PRO A 46 -35.61 -10.38 20.16
N GLU A 47 -35.13 -9.37 19.40
CA GLU A 47 -33.72 -9.00 19.47
C GLU A 47 -33.34 -8.58 20.89
N ARG A 48 -32.04 -8.63 21.18
CA ARG A 48 -31.49 -8.12 22.43
C ARG A 48 -31.56 -6.59 22.47
N VAL A 49 -31.41 -6.00 23.65
CA VAL A 49 -31.27 -4.54 23.79
C VAL A 49 -30.07 -4.01 23.00
N ARG A 50 -30.13 -2.76 22.59
CA ARG A 50 -29.07 -2.05 21.88
C ARG A 50 -28.55 -0.91 22.74
N ASN A 51 -27.36 -0.39 22.40
CA ASN A 51 -26.76 0.79 23.03
C ASN A 51 -26.75 0.71 24.57
N GLN A 52 -26.50 -0.52 25.10
CA GLN A 52 -26.45 -0.74 26.53
C GLN A 52 -25.16 -0.14 27.13
N GLU A 53 -25.32 0.53 28.27
CA GLU A 53 -24.22 1.14 29.00
C GLU A 53 -24.48 0.98 30.51
N ALA A 54 -23.40 0.83 31.27
CA ALA A 54 -23.42 0.87 32.73
C ALA A 54 -22.47 1.97 33.21
N VAL A 55 -22.98 2.89 34.04
CA VAL A 55 -22.20 4.01 34.56
C VAL A 55 -22.22 4.00 36.08
N TYR A 56 -21.01 3.98 36.66
CA TYR A 56 -20.84 4.09 38.11
C TYR A 56 -20.85 5.56 38.55
N ASN A 57 -21.70 5.89 39.52
CA ASN A 57 -21.69 7.16 40.21
C ASN A 57 -21.02 6.99 41.59
N ALA A 58 -19.77 7.43 41.70
CA ALA A 58 -18.99 7.30 42.91
C ALA A 58 -19.56 8.10 44.10
N SER A 59 -20.20 9.23 43.86
CA SER A 59 -20.76 10.09 44.90
C SER A 59 -22.03 9.51 45.53
N GLU A 60 -22.85 8.84 44.72
CA GLU A 60 -24.09 8.22 45.16
C GLU A 60 -23.92 6.73 45.47
N LYS A 61 -22.80 6.15 45.10
CA LYS A 61 -22.51 4.69 45.17
C LYS A 61 -23.62 3.88 44.48
N THR A 62 -23.90 4.24 43.24
CA THR A 62 -24.92 3.58 42.40
C THR A 62 -24.35 3.21 41.06
N ILE A 63 -24.90 2.19 40.42
CA ILE A 63 -24.65 1.89 39.01
C ILE A 63 -25.95 2.12 38.27
N THR A 64 -25.91 3.01 37.28
CA THR A 64 -27.02 3.25 36.37
C THR A 64 -26.79 2.46 35.09
N ILE A 65 -27.72 1.57 34.78
CA ILE A 65 -27.74 0.78 33.54
C ILE A 65 -28.74 1.41 32.60
N THR A 66 -28.32 1.75 31.41
CA THR A 66 -29.19 2.27 30.34
C THR A 66 -29.09 1.37 29.12
N ALA A 67 -30.18 1.25 28.38
CA ALA A 67 -30.21 0.54 27.10
C ALA A 67 -31.39 1.01 26.26
N GLU A 68 -31.40 0.70 24.99
CA GLU A 68 -32.51 0.89 24.07
C GLU A 68 -33.22 -0.44 23.86
N ALA A 69 -34.52 -0.47 24.13
CA ALA A 69 -35.36 -1.64 23.91
C ALA A 69 -35.44 -1.98 22.41
N PRO A 70 -35.41 -3.25 22.01
CA PRO A 70 -35.47 -3.62 20.60
C PRO A 70 -36.80 -3.20 19.94
N THR A 71 -36.75 -2.96 18.65
CA THR A 71 -37.90 -2.67 17.81
C THR A 71 -38.37 -3.88 17.00
N GLN A 72 -37.51 -4.92 16.88
CA GLN A 72 -37.69 -6.01 15.97
C GLN A 72 -37.38 -7.36 16.64
N THR A 73 -37.82 -8.44 15.99
CA THR A 73 -37.46 -9.81 16.34
C THR A 73 -36.06 -10.14 15.85
N GLU A 74 -35.50 -11.28 16.27
CA GLU A 74 -34.35 -11.86 15.62
C GLU A 74 -34.62 -12.10 14.13
N TYR A 75 -33.57 -12.12 13.32
CA TYR A 75 -33.65 -12.34 11.89
C TYR A 75 -34.19 -13.72 11.56
N ASP A 76 -35.24 -13.77 10.78
CA ASP A 76 -35.81 -15.03 10.27
C ASP A 76 -35.01 -15.49 9.04
N TRP A 77 -34.20 -16.52 9.23
CA TRP A 77 -33.37 -17.08 8.17
C TRP A 77 -34.15 -17.86 7.09
N ASP A 78 -35.40 -18.25 7.40
CA ASP A 78 -36.23 -18.97 6.43
C ASP A 78 -36.94 -18.00 5.47
N THR A 79 -37.38 -16.85 5.98
CA THR A 79 -38.10 -15.83 5.22
C THR A 79 -37.25 -14.65 4.79
N TYR A 80 -36.07 -14.49 5.38
CA TYR A 80 -35.16 -13.34 5.19
C TYR A 80 -35.76 -11.99 5.63
N VAL A 81 -36.58 -11.98 6.68
CA VAL A 81 -37.29 -10.80 7.18
C VAL A 81 -37.05 -10.59 8.65
N LEU A 82 -37.06 -9.33 9.09
CA LEU A 82 -37.19 -8.88 10.47
C LEU A 82 -38.62 -8.42 10.68
N TYR A 83 -39.24 -8.79 11.82
CA TYR A 83 -40.62 -8.38 12.15
C TYR A 83 -40.58 -7.34 13.24
N ASP A 84 -41.39 -6.28 13.10
CA ASP A 84 -41.52 -5.24 14.12
C ASP A 84 -42.23 -5.78 15.38
N LEU A 85 -41.67 -5.47 16.54
CA LEU A 85 -42.30 -5.80 17.82
C LEU A 85 -43.48 -4.87 18.08
N THR A 86 -44.64 -5.43 18.38
CA THR A 86 -45.85 -4.66 18.75
C THR A 86 -45.85 -4.27 20.23
N HIS A 87 -45.20 -5.05 21.08
CA HIS A 87 -45.09 -4.83 22.51
C HIS A 87 -43.88 -5.58 23.07
N ILE A 88 -43.46 -5.19 24.26
CA ILE A 88 -42.51 -5.90 25.11
C ILE A 88 -43.19 -6.14 26.45
N SER A 89 -43.22 -7.40 26.93
CA SER A 89 -43.85 -7.72 28.19
C SER A 89 -43.06 -7.15 29.37
N TYR A 90 -41.78 -7.44 29.44
CA TYR A 90 -40.85 -6.86 30.41
C TYR A 90 -39.41 -7.08 29.97
N ILE A 91 -38.51 -6.36 30.65
CA ILE A 91 -37.06 -6.54 30.51
C ILE A 91 -36.51 -6.84 31.93
N THR A 92 -35.74 -7.91 32.07
CA THR A 92 -35.08 -8.25 33.35
C THR A 92 -33.65 -7.73 33.34
N ILE A 93 -33.23 -7.26 34.48
CA ILE A 93 -31.85 -6.95 34.82
C ILE A 93 -31.41 -7.88 35.95
N LYS A 94 -30.34 -8.60 35.68
CA LYS A 94 -29.71 -9.49 36.68
C LYS A 94 -28.27 -9.07 36.91
N ARG A 95 -27.76 -9.31 38.10
CA ARG A 95 -26.39 -9.07 38.51
C ARG A 95 -25.70 -10.40 38.80
N HIS A 96 -24.45 -10.47 38.37
CA HIS A 96 -23.52 -11.55 38.64
C HIS A 96 -22.20 -10.99 39.12
N PHE A 97 -21.50 -11.74 39.99
CA PHE A 97 -20.16 -11.42 40.43
C PHE A 97 -19.17 -12.37 39.74
N PRO A 98 -18.25 -11.84 38.88
CA PRO A 98 -17.27 -12.67 38.20
C PRO A 98 -16.47 -13.55 39.17
N GLY A 99 -16.40 -14.85 38.89
CA GLY A 99 -15.69 -15.83 39.72
C GLY A 99 -16.53 -16.47 40.86
N GLU A 100 -17.77 -16.09 41.04
CA GLU A 100 -18.71 -16.71 41.95
C GLU A 100 -19.58 -17.76 41.24
N GLU A 101 -20.02 -18.81 41.96
CA GLU A 101 -20.95 -19.79 41.40
C GLU A 101 -22.38 -19.21 41.33
N TRP A 102 -23.10 -19.53 40.27
CA TRP A 102 -24.50 -19.15 40.06
C TRP A 102 -25.44 -19.57 41.19
N PRO A 103 -26.52 -18.83 41.51
CA PRO A 103 -27.41 -18.14 40.55
C PRO A 103 -27.22 -16.61 40.49
N ASP A 104 -27.53 -16.02 39.31
CA ASP A 104 -27.67 -14.59 39.16
C ASP A 104 -28.73 -14.01 40.05
N GLU A 105 -28.46 -12.88 40.67
CA GLU A 105 -29.45 -12.12 41.41
C GLU A 105 -30.31 -11.28 40.41
N GLU A 106 -31.62 -11.56 40.35
CA GLU A 106 -32.55 -10.69 39.63
C GLU A 106 -32.78 -9.41 40.43
N LEU A 107 -32.22 -8.29 39.97
CA LEU A 107 -32.34 -7.00 40.63
C LEU A 107 -33.70 -6.35 40.40
N GLY A 108 -34.30 -6.59 39.22
CA GLY A 108 -35.60 -6.02 38.90
C GLY A 108 -36.06 -6.24 37.49
N ARG A 109 -37.25 -5.67 37.21
CA ARG A 109 -37.91 -5.71 35.91
C ARG A 109 -38.40 -4.35 35.49
N ILE A 110 -38.25 -4.05 34.23
CA ILE A 110 -38.90 -2.89 33.58
C ILE A 110 -40.11 -3.42 32.83
N ASN A 111 -41.29 -3.13 33.34
CA ASN A 111 -42.55 -3.69 32.81
C ASN A 111 -43.05 -2.88 31.62
N SER A 112 -43.46 -3.59 30.59
CA SER A 112 -44.11 -3.05 29.36
C SER A 112 -43.45 -1.82 28.75
N PRO A 113 -42.10 -1.81 28.56
CA PRO A 113 -41.47 -0.70 27.84
C PRO A 113 -41.93 -0.74 26.39
N LYS A 114 -42.04 0.45 25.76
CA LYS A 114 -42.32 0.52 24.33
C LYS A 114 -41.13 0.03 23.51
N PRO A 115 -41.33 -0.66 22.39
CA PRO A 115 -40.26 -0.91 21.45
C PRO A 115 -39.53 0.39 21.07
N GLY A 116 -38.21 0.38 21.06
CA GLY A 116 -37.36 1.55 20.81
C GLY A 116 -37.21 2.55 21.96
N ALA A 117 -37.84 2.29 23.12
CA ALA A 117 -37.70 3.18 24.26
C ALA A 117 -36.32 3.03 24.93
N VAL A 118 -35.75 4.15 25.34
CA VAL A 118 -34.60 4.12 26.26
C VAL A 118 -35.09 3.70 27.65
N ILE A 119 -34.48 2.65 28.18
CA ILE A 119 -34.73 2.13 29.53
C ILE A 119 -33.59 2.53 30.46
N ALA A 120 -33.89 2.70 31.72
CA ALA A 120 -32.90 2.93 32.79
C ALA A 120 -33.24 2.13 34.03
N PHE A 121 -32.22 1.58 34.66
CA PHE A 121 -32.31 0.87 35.92
C PHE A 121 -31.15 1.30 36.83
N VAL A 122 -31.40 1.49 38.12
CA VAL A 122 -30.36 1.92 39.07
C VAL A 122 -30.16 0.82 40.11
N ASP A 123 -28.96 0.30 40.16
CA ASP A 123 -28.52 -0.59 41.27
C ASP A 123 -27.94 0.28 42.40
N ASN A 124 -28.62 0.29 43.53
CA ASN A 124 -28.23 1.04 44.72
C ASN A 124 -27.50 0.17 45.78
N ASN A 125 -27.38 -1.13 45.54
CA ASN A 125 -26.76 -2.06 46.49
C ASN A 125 -25.42 -2.54 45.92
N ILE A 126 -24.48 -1.61 45.83
CA ILE A 126 -23.16 -1.88 45.29
C ILE A 126 -22.06 -1.60 46.29
N GLU A 127 -20.96 -2.33 46.16
CA GLU A 127 -19.71 -2.11 46.90
C GLU A 127 -18.73 -1.36 46.01
N VAL A 128 -17.86 -0.57 46.61
CA VAL A 128 -16.75 0.08 45.92
C VAL A 128 -15.60 -0.91 45.78
N ASP A 129 -14.77 -0.78 44.74
CA ASP A 129 -13.62 -1.66 44.49
C ASP A 129 -14.03 -3.10 44.20
N ARG A 130 -15.11 -3.26 43.42
CA ARG A 130 -15.65 -4.56 43.04
C ARG A 130 -16.06 -4.59 41.57
N GLN A 131 -15.87 -5.75 40.96
CA GLN A 131 -16.31 -5.99 39.57
C GLN A 131 -17.75 -6.52 39.57
N TYR A 132 -18.56 -5.95 38.68
CA TYR A 132 -19.95 -6.33 38.48
C TYR A 132 -20.14 -6.75 37.02
N GLU A 133 -20.97 -7.77 36.84
CA GLU A 133 -21.51 -8.14 35.54
C GLU A 133 -23.03 -8.06 35.59
N TYR A 134 -23.63 -7.43 34.59
CA TYR A 134 -25.08 -7.38 34.48
C TYR A 134 -25.49 -8.10 33.18
N SER A 135 -26.60 -8.83 33.25
CA SER A 135 -27.26 -9.40 32.11
C SER A 135 -28.65 -8.80 31.92
N ILE A 136 -28.99 -8.48 30.68
CA ILE A 136 -30.26 -7.87 30.28
C ILE A 136 -30.95 -8.82 29.33
N THR A 137 -32.20 -9.20 29.63
CA THR A 137 -33.01 -10.09 28.79
C THR A 137 -34.37 -9.48 28.52
N VAL A 138 -34.77 -9.45 27.26
CA VAL A 138 -36.06 -8.94 26.80
C VAL A 138 -37.05 -10.10 26.71
N PHE A 139 -38.27 -9.89 27.22
CA PHE A 139 -39.36 -10.86 27.16
C PHE A 139 -40.56 -10.30 26.40
N VAL A 140 -41.06 -11.08 25.45
CA VAL A 140 -42.30 -10.84 24.71
C VAL A 140 -43.14 -12.11 24.85
N ASP A 141 -44.20 -12.02 25.63
CA ASP A 141 -45.01 -13.18 26.02
C ASP A 141 -44.15 -14.31 26.60
N ASP A 142 -44.13 -15.48 25.97
CA ASP A 142 -43.34 -16.65 26.38
C ASP A 142 -41.94 -16.71 25.70
N LEU A 143 -41.60 -15.74 24.90
CA LEU A 143 -40.33 -15.68 24.15
C LEU A 143 -39.34 -14.73 24.84
N HIS A 144 -38.07 -14.97 24.68
CA HIS A 144 -37.03 -14.10 25.21
C HIS A 144 -35.84 -13.94 24.24
N SER A 145 -35.18 -12.81 24.37
CA SER A 145 -33.94 -12.54 23.63
C SER A 145 -32.77 -13.36 24.16
N GLN A 146 -31.70 -13.40 23.40
CA GLN A 146 -30.38 -13.67 23.96
C GLN A 146 -30.05 -12.61 25.00
N GLN A 147 -29.19 -12.95 25.96
CA GLN A 147 -28.72 -12.03 27.00
C GLN A 147 -27.74 -11.01 26.41
N SER A 148 -27.89 -9.76 26.82
CA SER A 148 -26.86 -8.73 26.66
C SER A 148 -26.09 -8.60 27.95
N TYR A 149 -24.76 -8.51 27.85
CA TYR A 149 -23.90 -8.42 29.04
C TYR A 149 -23.23 -7.05 29.12
N LEU A 150 -23.05 -6.57 30.34
CA LEU A 150 -22.28 -5.40 30.71
C LEU A 150 -21.34 -5.73 31.83
N GLN A 151 -20.11 -5.31 31.74
CA GLN A 151 -19.14 -5.45 32.86
C GLN A 151 -18.71 -4.06 33.30
N LEU A 152 -18.61 -3.84 34.58
CA LEU A 152 -18.20 -2.58 35.17
C LEU A 152 -17.44 -2.84 36.47
N TYR A 153 -16.35 -2.14 36.66
CA TYR A 153 -15.63 -2.09 37.91
C TYR A 153 -15.92 -0.76 38.64
N THR A 154 -16.16 -0.84 39.95
CA THR A 154 -16.55 0.34 40.78
C THR A 154 -15.36 1.00 41.48
N GLY A 155 -14.15 0.54 41.25
CA GLY A 155 -12.92 1.15 41.73
C GLY A 155 -12.17 1.89 40.63
N LEU A 156 -10.92 2.26 40.90
CA LEU A 156 -10.03 2.88 39.92
C LEU A 156 -9.36 1.82 39.05
N THR A 157 -9.51 1.94 37.76
CA THR A 157 -8.77 1.14 36.78
C THR A 157 -7.57 1.96 36.27
N PRO A 158 -6.33 1.58 36.60
CA PRO A 158 -5.16 2.32 36.16
C PRO A 158 -4.99 2.23 34.66
N LYS A 159 -4.50 3.29 34.03
CA LYS A 159 -4.03 3.22 32.64
C LYS A 159 -2.89 2.22 32.50
N SER A 160 -2.63 1.76 31.29
CA SER A 160 -1.42 0.98 30.99
C SER A 160 -0.15 1.72 31.40
N LEU A 161 0.97 1.02 31.54
CA LEU A 161 2.24 1.63 31.86
C LEU A 161 2.64 2.65 30.79
N THR A 162 3.18 3.80 31.21
CA THR A 162 3.66 4.83 30.29
C THR A 162 4.81 4.34 29.42
N SER A 163 5.62 3.44 29.93
CA SER A 163 6.63 2.71 29.18
C SER A 163 6.82 1.31 29.79
N PHE A 164 7.10 0.33 28.95
CA PHE A 164 7.56 -0.99 29.35
C PHE A 164 8.53 -1.52 28.30
N THR A 165 9.78 -1.72 28.70
CA THR A 165 10.86 -2.19 27.82
C THR A 165 11.55 -3.39 28.41
N ALA A 166 11.95 -4.33 27.54
CA ALA A 166 12.79 -5.47 27.87
C ALA A 166 14.08 -5.37 27.05
N SER A 167 15.23 -5.47 27.67
CA SER A 167 16.52 -5.37 27.02
C SER A 167 17.45 -6.50 27.42
N VAL A 168 18.28 -6.93 26.44
CA VAL A 168 19.31 -7.96 26.62
C VAL A 168 20.63 -7.33 26.21
N PRO A 169 21.65 -7.26 27.08
CA PRO A 169 22.88 -6.54 26.76
C PRO A 169 23.67 -7.10 25.58
N ASN A 170 23.67 -8.41 25.42
CA ASN A 170 24.35 -9.11 24.30
C ASN A 170 23.80 -10.53 24.12
N HIS A 171 24.11 -11.15 22.99
CA HIS A 171 23.63 -12.47 22.62
C HIS A 171 24.08 -13.65 23.51
N LYS A 172 24.98 -13.43 24.49
CA LYS A 172 25.44 -14.44 25.47
C LYS A 172 24.72 -14.32 26.80
N SER A 173 23.96 -13.26 27.01
CA SER A 173 23.20 -13.04 28.22
C SER A 173 21.95 -13.94 28.27
N ASN A 174 21.75 -14.62 29.37
CA ASN A 174 20.58 -15.47 29.64
C ASN A 174 19.61 -14.79 30.61
N PHE A 175 19.56 -13.48 30.59
CA PHE A 175 18.69 -12.64 31.41
C PHE A 175 18.13 -11.47 30.59
N VAL A 176 17.06 -10.87 31.10
CA VAL A 176 16.44 -9.67 30.57
C VAL A 176 16.35 -8.60 31.65
N ASP A 177 16.73 -7.37 31.30
CA ASP A 177 16.53 -6.18 32.11
C ASP A 177 15.25 -5.48 31.66
N PHE A 178 14.30 -5.32 32.58
CA PHE A 178 13.08 -4.57 32.38
C PHE A 178 13.24 -3.15 32.91
N THR A 179 12.67 -2.20 32.19
CA THR A 179 12.46 -0.83 32.66
C THR A 179 11.04 -0.42 32.32
N PHE A 180 10.32 0.14 33.29
CA PHE A 180 8.94 0.58 33.10
C PHE A 180 8.64 1.81 33.95
N THR A 181 7.68 2.60 33.49
CA THR A 181 7.18 3.77 34.21
C THR A 181 5.71 3.52 34.56
N ALA A 182 5.40 3.60 35.86
CA ALA A 182 4.09 3.38 36.39
C ALA A 182 3.08 4.44 35.88
N PRO A 183 1.79 4.09 35.69
CA PRO A 183 0.78 5.08 35.33
C PRO A 183 0.56 6.12 36.43
N GLU A 184 0.26 7.36 36.04
CA GLU A 184 -0.04 8.46 36.97
C GLU A 184 -1.52 8.56 37.28
N SER A 185 -2.38 8.10 36.38
CA SER A 185 -3.83 8.25 36.44
C SER A 185 -4.58 6.97 36.07
N ALA A 186 -5.80 6.91 36.53
CA ALA A 186 -6.81 5.93 36.11
C ALA A 186 -7.31 6.25 34.68
N GLU A 187 -8.02 5.31 34.06
CA GLU A 187 -8.68 5.52 32.75
C GLU A 187 -9.65 6.71 32.76
N THR A 188 -10.28 6.95 33.87
CA THR A 188 -11.17 8.11 34.09
C THR A 188 -10.43 9.45 34.22
N GLY A 189 -9.07 9.43 34.29
CA GLY A 189 -8.23 10.61 34.47
C GLY A 189 -7.96 10.99 35.92
N GLU A 190 -8.52 10.28 36.88
CA GLU A 190 -8.27 10.50 38.34
C GLU A 190 -6.82 10.11 38.69
N SER A 191 -6.21 10.85 39.64
CA SER A 191 -4.86 10.55 40.12
C SER A 191 -4.86 9.21 40.89
N LEU A 192 -3.80 8.46 40.71
CA LEU A 192 -3.54 7.23 41.45
C LEU A 192 -2.76 7.47 42.76
N ASP A 193 -2.44 8.70 43.12
CA ASP A 193 -1.75 9.05 44.36
C ASP A 193 -2.54 8.59 45.57
N GLY A 194 -1.83 7.92 46.51
CA GLY A 194 -2.43 7.43 47.74
C GLY A 194 -3.19 6.10 47.62
N ASN A 195 -3.27 5.54 46.39
CA ASN A 195 -3.85 4.22 46.16
C ASN A 195 -2.79 3.11 46.25
N GLN A 196 -3.21 1.89 46.54
CA GLN A 196 -2.32 0.72 46.49
C GLN A 196 -2.13 0.30 45.02
N LEU A 197 -1.11 0.86 44.37
CA LEU A 197 -0.74 0.49 43.04
C LEU A 197 0.29 -0.65 43.06
N SER A 198 0.07 -1.70 42.29
CA SER A 198 1.02 -2.79 42.04
C SER A 198 1.17 -3.07 40.56
N ILE A 199 2.32 -3.63 40.17
CA ILE A 199 2.60 -4.02 38.77
C ILE A 199 2.93 -5.50 38.76
N HIS A 200 2.16 -6.29 38.02
CA HIS A 200 2.38 -7.71 37.82
C HIS A 200 3.01 -7.95 36.47
N ILE A 201 4.12 -8.67 36.42
CA ILE A 201 4.82 -9.02 35.18
C ILE A 201 4.61 -10.51 34.90
N TYR A 202 3.98 -10.79 33.77
CA TYR A 202 3.68 -12.12 33.28
C TYR A 202 4.59 -12.50 32.12
N LYS A 203 5.09 -13.74 32.12
CA LYS A 203 5.76 -14.37 31.00
C LYS A 203 4.76 -15.24 30.24
N TYR A 204 4.62 -15.04 28.95
CA TYR A 204 3.76 -15.82 28.08
C TYR A 204 4.54 -16.93 27.38
N GLU A 205 4.02 -18.15 27.39
CA GLU A 205 4.61 -19.33 26.74
C GLU A 205 3.72 -19.89 25.60
N GLY A 206 2.62 -19.23 25.30
CA GLY A 206 1.63 -19.58 24.27
C GLY A 206 0.45 -18.62 24.31
N MET A 207 -0.59 -18.91 23.53
CA MET A 207 -1.74 -18.00 23.41
C MET A 207 -2.51 -17.84 24.73
N PHE A 208 -2.53 -18.88 25.58
CA PHE A 208 -3.29 -18.90 26.82
C PHE A 208 -2.46 -19.32 28.06
N GLU A 209 -1.18 -19.68 27.88
CA GLU A 209 -0.31 -20.09 28.96
C GLU A 209 0.57 -18.93 29.41
N TYR A 210 0.47 -18.55 30.66
CA TYR A 210 1.30 -17.51 31.26
C TYR A 210 1.64 -17.84 32.70
N SER A 211 2.75 -17.34 33.18
CA SER A 211 3.20 -17.43 34.57
C SER A 211 3.51 -16.04 35.10
N ASP A 212 3.09 -15.77 36.35
CA ASP A 212 3.54 -14.58 37.08
C ASP A 212 5.02 -14.77 37.43
N VAL A 213 5.85 -13.88 36.92
CA VAL A 213 7.30 -13.93 37.15
C VAL A 213 7.78 -12.89 38.15
N HIS A 214 7.00 -11.82 38.33
CA HIS A 214 7.32 -10.79 39.32
C HIS A 214 6.13 -9.89 39.61
N THR A 215 5.95 -9.56 40.91
CA THR A 215 5.01 -8.52 41.33
C THR A 215 5.73 -7.47 42.16
N ILE A 216 5.51 -6.20 41.81
CA ILE A 216 6.03 -5.06 42.55
C ILE A 216 4.87 -4.37 43.23
N GLU A 217 4.88 -4.42 44.55
CA GLU A 217 3.87 -3.82 45.40
C GLU A 217 4.19 -2.38 45.78
N ASN A 218 3.17 -1.58 46.09
CA ASN A 218 3.28 -0.20 46.57
C ASN A 218 4.08 0.69 45.62
N VAL A 219 3.77 0.58 44.34
CA VAL A 219 4.39 1.37 43.27
C VAL A 219 3.94 2.82 43.38
N THR A 220 4.86 3.76 43.26
CA THR A 220 4.55 5.19 43.22
C THR A 220 4.13 5.58 41.79
N PRO A 221 2.96 6.21 41.58
CA PRO A 221 2.53 6.68 40.30
C PRO A 221 3.59 7.58 39.63
N GLY A 222 3.79 7.42 38.30
CA GLY A 222 4.76 8.18 37.51
C GLY A 222 6.23 7.82 37.73
N GLN A 223 6.57 6.97 38.71
CA GLN A 223 7.96 6.59 38.96
C GLN A 223 8.43 5.50 37.99
N THR A 224 9.70 5.56 37.62
CA THR A 224 10.37 4.53 36.80
C THR A 224 11.04 3.49 37.71
N TYR A 225 10.85 2.22 37.34
CA TYR A 225 11.39 1.04 38.02
C TYR A 225 12.22 0.21 37.04
N SER A 226 13.17 -0.54 37.61
CA SER A 226 13.98 -1.51 36.84
C SER A 226 14.02 -2.83 37.61
N TRP A 227 13.98 -3.93 36.88
CA TRP A 227 14.05 -5.28 37.41
C TRP A 227 14.71 -6.22 36.43
N ARG A 228 15.38 -7.27 36.91
CA ARG A 228 16.03 -8.30 36.09
C ARG A 228 15.41 -9.67 36.32
N LEU A 229 15.16 -10.38 35.24
CA LEU A 229 14.80 -11.80 35.21
C LEU A 229 15.98 -12.61 34.68
N ASP A 230 16.55 -13.47 35.55
CA ASP A 230 17.67 -14.35 35.21
C ASP A 230 17.19 -15.77 34.83
N GLY A 231 18.09 -16.56 34.25
CA GLY A 231 17.88 -17.99 34.01
C GLY A 231 17.00 -18.34 32.83
N LEU A 232 16.93 -17.46 31.83
CA LEU A 232 16.20 -17.71 30.59
C LEU A 232 17.01 -18.61 29.64
N ASP A 233 16.30 -19.44 28.88
CA ASP A 233 16.91 -20.29 27.86
C ASP A 233 17.43 -19.43 26.70
N LEU A 234 18.62 -19.79 26.20
CA LEU A 234 19.17 -19.20 24.98
C LEU A 234 18.40 -19.70 23.75
N ASP A 235 18.51 -18.95 22.66
CA ASP A 235 17.90 -19.23 21.35
C ASP A 235 16.36 -19.33 21.40
N LYS A 236 15.75 -18.52 22.27
CA LYS A 236 14.31 -18.50 22.49
C LYS A 236 13.73 -17.08 22.52
N ALA A 237 12.56 -16.93 21.92
CA ALA A 237 11.76 -15.71 22.02
C ALA A 237 10.86 -15.76 23.27
N TYR A 238 10.74 -14.62 23.93
CA TYR A 238 9.88 -14.45 25.10
C TYR A 238 9.00 -13.22 24.89
N SER A 239 7.74 -13.35 25.35
CA SER A 239 6.79 -12.25 25.45
C SER A 239 6.45 -12.01 26.92
N PHE A 240 6.50 -10.76 27.34
CA PHE A 240 6.17 -10.34 28.69
C PHE A 240 5.08 -9.29 28.64
N ARG A 241 4.16 -9.37 29.61
CA ARG A 241 3.13 -8.35 29.82
C ARG A 241 3.21 -7.82 31.22
N ALA A 242 3.25 -6.51 31.36
CA ALA A 242 3.16 -5.83 32.63
C ALA A 242 1.75 -5.25 32.77
N VAL A 243 1.08 -5.61 33.88
CA VAL A 243 -0.31 -5.24 34.14
C VAL A 243 -0.34 -4.45 35.45
N PRO A 244 -0.82 -3.20 35.43
CA PRO A 244 -1.00 -2.41 36.64
C PRO A 244 -2.31 -2.79 37.35
N PHE A 245 -2.29 -2.80 38.67
CA PHE A 245 -3.48 -3.02 39.50
C PHE A 245 -3.59 -1.95 40.58
N VAL A 246 -4.81 -1.49 40.83
CA VAL A 246 -5.19 -0.74 42.04
C VAL A 246 -6.03 -1.64 42.91
N GLY A 247 -5.62 -1.83 44.18
CA GLY A 247 -6.27 -2.80 45.03
C GLY A 247 -6.14 -4.23 44.49
N LYS A 248 -7.20 -5.03 44.64
CA LYS A 248 -7.21 -6.43 44.20
C LYS A 248 -7.85 -6.64 42.83
N GLU A 249 -8.84 -5.85 42.48
CA GLU A 249 -9.69 -6.05 41.31
C GLU A 249 -9.53 -4.97 40.23
N GLY A 250 -8.96 -3.81 40.56
CA GLY A 250 -8.74 -2.68 39.63
C GLY A 250 -7.64 -2.96 38.64
N LYS A 251 -7.90 -3.85 37.69
CA LYS A 251 -6.95 -4.28 36.66
C LYS A 251 -6.95 -3.32 35.49
N GLY A 252 -5.79 -2.73 35.23
CA GLY A 252 -5.57 -1.92 34.03
C GLY A 252 -5.20 -2.74 32.80
N ASP A 253 -5.10 -2.05 31.65
CA ASP A 253 -4.61 -2.66 30.43
C ASP A 253 -3.11 -2.99 30.52
N PHE A 254 -2.70 -4.04 29.82
CA PHE A 254 -1.32 -4.48 29.81
C PHE A 254 -0.44 -3.66 28.85
N SER A 255 0.83 -3.54 29.21
CA SER A 255 1.90 -3.15 28.30
C SER A 255 2.73 -4.38 27.94
N GLU A 256 3.12 -4.55 26.67
CA GLU A 256 3.83 -5.73 26.19
C GLU A 256 5.26 -5.40 25.79
N ALA A 257 6.19 -6.32 26.08
CA ALA A 257 7.57 -6.27 25.62
C ALA A 257 8.00 -7.65 25.13
N ASN A 258 8.51 -7.71 23.93
CA ASN A 258 9.00 -8.93 23.29
C ASN A 258 10.52 -8.90 23.20
N VAL A 259 11.19 -10.03 23.42
CA VAL A 259 12.65 -10.12 23.38
C VAL A 259 13.09 -11.51 22.92
N TYR A 260 14.18 -11.55 22.17
CA TYR A 260 14.87 -12.78 21.83
C TYR A 260 16.16 -12.90 22.65
N ILE A 261 16.34 -14.04 23.31
CA ILE A 261 17.51 -14.37 24.11
C ILE A 261 18.41 -15.30 23.31
N GLY A 262 19.70 -14.96 23.16
CA GLY A 262 20.65 -15.75 22.40
C GLY A 262 21.16 -15.02 21.15
N LEU A 263 21.85 -15.77 20.28
CA LEU A 263 22.36 -15.24 19.01
C LEU A 263 21.25 -15.21 17.97
N ASP A 264 20.84 -14.00 17.62
CA ASP A 264 19.85 -13.79 16.57
C ASP A 264 20.53 -13.71 15.19
N TYR A 265 19.80 -14.05 14.12
CA TYR A 265 20.21 -13.69 12.76
C TYR A 265 20.06 -12.20 12.56
N PRO A 266 20.89 -11.56 11.69
CA PRO A 266 20.80 -10.11 11.52
C PRO A 266 19.44 -9.70 10.92
N GLY A 267 18.93 -8.56 11.32
CA GLY A 267 17.80 -7.91 10.65
C GLY A 267 18.15 -7.47 9.23
N SER A 268 17.22 -6.81 8.56
CA SER A 268 17.49 -6.24 7.24
C SER A 268 18.54 -5.13 7.32
N PRO A 269 19.55 -5.11 6.43
CA PRO A 269 20.44 -3.97 6.28
C PRO A 269 19.63 -2.69 6.01
N GLN A 270 20.14 -1.55 6.47
CA GLN A 270 19.44 -0.27 6.38
C GLN A 270 20.16 0.70 5.46
N ASN A 271 19.44 1.71 4.97
CA ASN A 271 19.98 2.82 4.19
C ASN A 271 20.86 2.37 3.00
N LEU A 272 20.43 1.30 2.30
CA LEU A 272 21.13 0.84 1.10
C LEU A 272 21.03 1.90 0.01
N GLN A 273 22.16 2.48 -0.34
CA GLN A 273 22.32 3.52 -1.35
C GLN A 273 23.30 3.08 -2.42
N CYS A 274 23.12 3.58 -3.62
CA CYS A 274 24.08 3.40 -4.70
C CYS A 274 24.27 4.71 -5.45
N ARG A 275 25.50 4.94 -5.88
CA ARG A 275 25.84 6.08 -6.75
C ARG A 275 26.82 5.63 -7.82
N ARG A 276 26.73 6.23 -9.00
CA ARG A 276 27.64 5.93 -10.09
C ARG A 276 29.09 6.28 -9.72
N GLN A 277 30.02 5.41 -10.14
CA GLN A 277 31.45 5.63 -10.04
C GLN A 277 32.14 5.08 -11.31
N GLY A 278 32.50 5.99 -12.21
CA GLY A 278 32.96 5.57 -13.55
C GLY A 278 31.82 4.88 -14.32
N ASP A 279 32.10 3.70 -14.88
CA ASP A 279 31.10 2.84 -15.51
C ASP A 279 30.44 1.83 -14.55
N GLY A 280 30.82 1.90 -13.27
CA GLY A 280 30.27 1.06 -12.19
C GLY A 280 29.50 1.85 -11.15
N ALA A 281 29.40 1.27 -9.95
CA ALA A 281 28.75 1.89 -8.81
C ALA A 281 29.52 1.68 -7.51
N ILE A 282 29.41 2.62 -6.60
CA ILE A 282 29.69 2.43 -5.19
C ILE A 282 28.37 2.23 -4.46
N VAL A 283 28.28 1.14 -3.70
CA VAL A 283 27.11 0.74 -2.94
C VAL A 283 27.46 0.82 -1.46
N THR A 284 26.65 1.53 -0.69
CA THR A 284 26.85 1.73 0.75
C THR A 284 25.58 1.39 1.52
N TRP A 285 25.73 0.97 2.77
CA TRP A 285 24.61 0.62 3.64
C TRP A 285 24.96 0.81 5.11
N GLU A 286 23.96 0.68 5.94
CA GLU A 286 24.13 0.61 7.39
C GLU A 286 23.83 -0.82 7.86
N ALA A 287 24.51 -1.21 8.94
CA ALA A 287 24.26 -2.48 9.58
C ALA A 287 22.83 -2.51 10.17
N PRO A 288 22.20 -3.69 10.26
CA PRO A 288 20.93 -3.84 10.96
C PRO A 288 21.02 -3.29 12.39
N ALA A 289 19.98 -2.59 12.85
CA ALA A 289 19.96 -2.07 14.22
C ALA A 289 19.80 -3.20 15.26
N LEU A 290 19.03 -4.25 14.90
CA LEU A 290 18.75 -5.41 15.75
C LEU A 290 18.75 -6.68 14.89
N GLY A 291 18.72 -7.83 15.55
CA GLY A 291 18.45 -9.12 14.92
C GLY A 291 17.03 -9.22 14.37
N GLY A 292 16.78 -10.20 13.52
CA GLY A 292 15.51 -10.37 12.82
C GLY A 292 14.33 -10.75 13.72
N ARG A 293 14.59 -11.23 14.92
CA ARG A 293 13.60 -11.48 15.99
C ARG A 293 13.59 -10.38 17.06
N GLY A 294 14.29 -9.26 16.79
CA GLY A 294 14.45 -8.17 17.76
C GLY A 294 15.54 -8.41 18.81
N GLY A 295 16.30 -9.50 18.69
CA GLY A 295 17.39 -9.86 19.59
C GLY A 295 18.73 -9.25 19.19
N ASN A 296 19.76 -9.61 19.95
CA ASN A 296 21.15 -9.22 19.66
C ASN A 296 21.75 -10.17 18.61
N TYR A 297 22.40 -9.61 17.61
CA TYR A 297 23.18 -10.38 16.65
C TYR A 297 24.68 -10.04 16.76
N ASP A 298 25.54 -10.86 16.20
CA ASP A 298 27.00 -10.64 16.23
C ASP A 298 27.44 -9.82 15.02
N LEU A 299 27.50 -8.48 15.19
CA LEU A 299 27.92 -7.56 14.14
C LEU A 299 29.32 -7.90 13.57
N ASN A 300 30.25 -8.32 14.44
CA ASN A 300 31.64 -8.60 14.02
C ASN A 300 31.76 -9.84 13.13
N ASN A 301 30.84 -10.78 13.26
CA ASN A 301 30.78 -12.00 12.46
C ASN A 301 29.62 -11.98 11.45
N THR A 302 29.03 -10.82 11.21
CA THR A 302 28.05 -10.62 10.15
C THR A 302 28.74 -10.31 8.84
N THR A 303 28.27 -10.96 7.78
CA THR A 303 28.69 -10.74 6.40
C THR A 303 27.50 -10.38 5.53
N TYR A 304 27.79 -9.83 4.35
CA TYR A 304 26.74 -9.41 3.44
C TYR A 304 26.91 -10.09 2.07
N THR A 305 25.78 -10.37 1.45
CA THR A 305 25.70 -10.82 0.05
C THR A 305 24.98 -9.74 -0.75
N LEU A 306 25.64 -9.22 -1.78
CA LEU A 306 25.15 -8.19 -2.68
C LEU A 306 24.85 -8.79 -4.05
N SER A 307 23.64 -8.53 -4.55
CA SER A 307 23.21 -8.93 -5.90
C SER A 307 22.79 -7.70 -6.70
N ARG A 308 22.97 -7.76 -8.03
CA ARG A 308 22.27 -6.88 -9.00
C ARG A 308 20.93 -7.49 -9.34
N ILE A 309 19.91 -6.68 -9.47
CA ILE A 309 18.60 -7.01 -10.05
C ILE A 309 18.47 -6.19 -11.33
N TYR A 310 18.36 -6.87 -12.46
CA TYR A 310 18.17 -6.25 -13.77
C TYR A 310 16.70 -5.88 -14.00
N SER A 311 16.42 -5.10 -15.05
CA SER A 311 15.06 -4.67 -15.43
C SER A 311 14.12 -5.84 -15.77
N ASP A 312 14.65 -6.99 -16.20
CA ASP A 312 13.90 -8.22 -16.44
C ASP A 312 13.69 -9.07 -15.17
N ASN A 313 14.04 -8.54 -13.99
CA ASN A 313 14.03 -9.22 -12.70
C ASN A 313 15.01 -10.38 -12.55
N THR A 314 15.94 -10.56 -13.49
CA THR A 314 17.04 -11.51 -13.27
C THR A 314 17.99 -10.98 -12.19
N GLU A 315 18.57 -11.90 -11.40
CA GLU A 315 19.45 -11.57 -10.28
C GLU A 315 20.83 -12.19 -10.48
N GLU A 316 21.86 -11.40 -10.21
CA GLU A 316 23.27 -11.80 -10.26
C GLU A 316 23.97 -11.43 -8.96
N VAL A 317 24.57 -12.42 -8.27
CA VAL A 317 25.40 -12.17 -7.08
C VAL A 317 26.74 -11.57 -7.50
N VAL A 318 27.02 -10.35 -7.04
CA VAL A 318 28.25 -9.61 -7.38
C VAL A 318 29.25 -9.56 -6.23
N GLY A 319 28.81 -9.79 -5.00
CA GLY A 319 29.65 -9.86 -3.82
C GLY A 319 29.09 -10.78 -2.77
N GLN A 320 29.91 -11.65 -2.21
CA GLN A 320 29.53 -12.57 -1.13
C GLN A 320 30.56 -12.54 -0.01
N GLY A 321 30.09 -12.68 1.23
CA GLY A 321 30.97 -12.65 2.41
C GLY A 321 31.60 -11.29 2.67
N ILE A 322 30.95 -10.20 2.23
CA ILE A 322 31.42 -8.83 2.42
C ILE A 322 31.35 -8.50 3.92
N LYS A 323 32.46 -8.01 4.49
CA LYS A 323 32.56 -7.62 5.91
C LYS A 323 32.42 -6.12 6.17
N GLY A 324 32.57 -5.31 5.12
CA GLY A 324 32.42 -3.86 5.19
C GLY A 324 30.97 -3.40 5.04
N LEU A 325 30.78 -2.10 5.05
CA LEU A 325 29.51 -1.43 4.79
C LEU A 325 29.51 -0.70 3.44
N GLU A 326 30.41 -1.10 2.57
CA GLU A 326 30.62 -0.54 1.24
C GLU A 326 31.09 -1.64 0.29
N TYR A 327 30.68 -1.54 -0.98
CA TYR A 327 31.12 -2.39 -2.08
C TYR A 327 31.24 -1.55 -3.35
N ILE A 328 32.36 -1.75 -4.07
CA ILE A 328 32.59 -1.14 -5.39
C ILE A 328 32.28 -2.18 -6.44
N ASP A 329 31.25 -1.91 -7.24
CA ASP A 329 30.82 -2.75 -8.34
C ASP A 329 31.33 -2.19 -9.66
N THR A 330 32.09 -3.02 -10.41
CA THR A 330 32.74 -2.64 -11.68
C THR A 330 32.39 -3.64 -12.77
N PRO A 331 31.14 -3.57 -13.31
CA PRO A 331 30.72 -4.47 -14.38
C PRO A 331 31.42 -4.14 -15.69
N GLU A 332 31.64 -5.14 -16.54
CA GLU A 332 32.12 -4.97 -17.90
C GLU A 332 30.94 -4.95 -18.89
N PHE A 333 30.07 -3.93 -18.79
CA PHE A 333 28.95 -3.76 -19.69
C PHE A 333 29.34 -2.97 -20.94
N ASP A 334 28.94 -3.48 -22.12
CA ASP A 334 29.16 -2.78 -23.40
C ASP A 334 28.22 -1.59 -23.60
N GLU A 335 27.06 -1.60 -22.92
CA GLU A 335 26.06 -0.51 -22.83
C GLU A 335 25.64 -0.33 -21.37
N GLU A 336 24.96 0.75 -21.05
CA GLU A 336 24.36 0.91 -19.74
C GLU A 336 23.19 -0.05 -19.51
N HIS A 337 23.11 -0.54 -18.27
CA HIS A 337 22.00 -1.32 -17.74
C HIS A 337 21.39 -0.58 -16.55
N SER A 338 20.08 -0.50 -16.52
CA SER A 338 19.33 -0.11 -15.32
C SER A 338 19.30 -1.31 -14.38
N ILE A 339 19.83 -1.11 -13.19
CA ILE A 339 19.89 -2.15 -12.16
C ILE A 339 19.48 -1.60 -10.81
N ARG A 340 19.04 -2.49 -9.93
CA ARG A 340 18.90 -2.24 -8.49
C ARG A 340 19.83 -3.18 -7.75
N TYR A 341 20.27 -2.77 -6.57
CA TYR A 341 21.01 -3.66 -5.69
C TYR A 341 20.07 -4.26 -4.64
N LYS A 342 20.32 -5.53 -4.34
CA LYS A 342 19.70 -6.29 -3.26
C LYS A 342 20.76 -6.74 -2.29
N LEU A 343 20.57 -6.50 -1.01
CA LEU A 343 21.53 -6.81 0.03
C LEU A 343 20.91 -7.67 1.12
N ILE A 344 21.56 -8.76 1.45
CA ILE A 344 21.20 -9.69 2.53
C ILE A 344 22.34 -9.72 3.54
N ALA A 345 22.02 -9.63 4.83
CA ALA A 345 22.97 -9.84 5.92
C ALA A 345 22.89 -11.27 6.44
N GLU A 346 24.02 -11.86 6.86
CA GLU A 346 24.13 -13.24 7.31
C GLU A 346 25.13 -13.38 8.45
N ASN A 347 24.82 -14.22 9.43
CA ASN A 347 25.74 -14.71 10.46
C ASN A 347 25.51 -16.21 10.68
N SER A 348 26.14 -16.80 11.70
CA SER A 348 25.99 -18.24 12.00
C SER A 348 24.60 -18.64 12.47
N ALA A 349 23.74 -17.73 12.87
CA ALA A 349 22.34 -18.01 13.24
C ALA A 349 21.38 -17.95 12.04
N GLY A 350 21.82 -17.43 10.90
CA GLY A 350 21.02 -17.38 9.67
C GLY A 350 21.15 -16.07 8.90
N GLN A 351 20.29 -15.93 7.89
CA GLN A 351 20.21 -14.75 7.02
C GLN A 351 19.04 -13.86 7.42
N SER A 352 19.14 -12.56 7.11
CA SER A 352 18.03 -11.62 7.21
C SER A 352 16.85 -12.09 6.37
N LEU A 353 15.64 -12.09 6.95
CA LEU A 353 14.42 -12.52 6.24
C LEU A 353 14.05 -11.58 5.10
N ASN A 354 14.30 -10.30 5.30
CA ASN A 354 14.06 -9.28 4.30
C ASN A 354 15.40 -8.76 3.79
N ALA A 355 15.50 -8.62 2.47
CA ALA A 355 16.61 -7.95 1.83
C ALA A 355 16.38 -6.44 1.77
N ALA A 356 17.43 -5.65 1.94
CA ALA A 356 17.41 -4.26 1.54
C ALA A 356 17.50 -4.16 0.02
N LYS A 357 16.80 -3.18 -0.57
CA LYS A 357 16.85 -2.88 -2.00
C LYS A 357 17.16 -1.41 -2.21
N SER A 358 18.01 -1.10 -3.19
CA SER A 358 18.32 0.27 -3.58
C SER A 358 17.29 0.82 -4.58
N ASP A 359 17.36 2.12 -4.84
CA ASP A 359 16.80 2.71 -6.04
C ASP A 359 17.51 2.17 -7.29
N ALA A 360 16.87 2.34 -8.47
CA ALA A 360 17.48 1.98 -9.73
C ALA A 360 18.60 2.97 -10.10
N ILE A 361 19.68 2.43 -10.64
CA ILE A 361 20.81 3.21 -11.16
C ILE A 361 21.20 2.67 -12.54
N SER A 362 21.60 3.57 -13.46
CA SER A 362 22.14 3.18 -14.77
C SER A 362 23.66 3.12 -14.69
N ILE A 363 24.25 1.95 -14.91
CA ILE A 363 25.70 1.73 -14.92
C ILE A 363 26.13 0.98 -16.18
N GLY A 364 27.35 1.20 -16.62
CA GLY A 364 27.93 0.70 -17.86
C GLY A 364 28.48 1.84 -18.70
N LYS A 365 28.80 1.54 -19.95
CA LYS A 365 29.31 2.55 -20.87
C LYS A 365 28.18 3.45 -21.37
N PRO A 366 28.33 4.78 -21.28
CA PRO A 366 27.35 5.72 -21.82
C PRO A 366 27.11 5.47 -23.32
N SER A 367 25.86 5.67 -23.75
CA SER A 367 25.45 5.55 -25.14
C SER A 367 26.15 6.57 -26.01
N GLY A 368 26.49 6.18 -27.25
CA GLY A 368 27.09 7.08 -28.24
C GLY A 368 26.07 8.04 -28.86
N MET A 369 26.58 9.00 -29.63
CA MET A 369 25.76 9.92 -30.44
C MET A 369 25.76 9.50 -31.90
N PRO A 370 24.64 9.64 -32.66
CA PRO A 370 23.31 10.05 -32.22
C PRO A 370 22.63 8.99 -31.36
N PHE A 371 21.75 9.43 -30.46
CA PHE A 371 20.95 8.55 -29.59
C PHE A 371 19.49 8.54 -30.05
N TYR A 372 18.88 7.36 -30.13
CA TYR A 372 17.50 7.19 -30.55
C TYR A 372 16.81 6.16 -29.63
N GLU A 373 15.60 6.48 -29.20
CA GLU A 373 14.68 5.54 -28.54
C GLU A 373 13.31 5.67 -29.22
N THR A 374 12.88 4.60 -29.85
CA THR A 374 11.65 4.59 -30.66
C THR A 374 10.54 3.76 -30.02
N PHE A 375 10.81 3.14 -28.88
CA PHE A 375 9.88 2.23 -28.20
C PHE A 375 9.36 1.08 -29.07
N ALA A 376 10.11 0.73 -30.13
CA ALA A 376 9.68 -0.21 -31.15
C ALA A 376 9.11 -1.51 -30.57
N LYS A 377 7.95 -1.94 -31.09
CA LYS A 377 7.21 -3.12 -30.63
C LYS A 377 6.83 -3.09 -29.14
N GLY A 378 6.65 -1.90 -28.57
CA GLY A 378 6.29 -1.74 -27.18
C GLY A 378 7.41 -2.12 -26.19
N ASN A 379 8.67 -1.86 -26.56
CA ASN A 379 9.82 -2.16 -25.70
C ASN A 379 10.82 -1.00 -25.70
N LEU A 380 11.55 -0.85 -24.60
CA LEU A 380 12.74 -0.02 -24.55
C LEU A 380 13.88 -0.69 -25.33
N GLN A 381 14.53 0.07 -26.20
CA GLN A 381 15.66 -0.42 -26.99
C GLN A 381 16.97 -0.41 -26.23
N HIS A 382 17.13 0.53 -25.28
CA HIS A 382 18.32 0.65 -24.46
C HIS A 382 18.04 0.17 -23.03
N LYS A 383 18.90 -0.71 -22.51
CA LYS A 383 18.75 -1.30 -21.18
C LYS A 383 19.01 -0.36 -20.01
N GLY A 384 19.63 0.80 -20.30
CA GLY A 384 19.96 1.81 -19.29
C GLY A 384 18.80 2.72 -18.87
N TRP A 385 17.63 2.62 -19.50
CA TRP A 385 16.45 3.36 -19.06
C TRP A 385 16.00 2.90 -17.68
N ARG A 386 15.58 3.85 -16.84
CA ARG A 386 14.99 3.57 -15.52
C ARG A 386 13.77 4.43 -15.24
N THR A 387 12.90 3.94 -14.37
CA THR A 387 11.75 4.68 -13.86
C THR A 387 12.00 5.17 -12.44
N GLU A 388 11.52 6.37 -12.12
CA GLU A 388 11.52 6.95 -10.77
C GLU A 388 10.09 7.36 -10.43
N THR A 389 9.63 7.09 -9.20
CA THR A 389 8.31 7.47 -8.70
C THR A 389 8.42 8.24 -7.39
N THR A 390 7.54 9.23 -7.18
CA THR A 390 7.43 9.94 -5.90
C THR A 390 6.49 9.24 -4.92
N GLN A 391 5.60 8.35 -5.39
CA GLN A 391 4.73 7.54 -4.53
C GLN A 391 5.24 6.10 -4.50
N ARG A 392 5.73 5.68 -3.32
CA ARG A 392 6.01 4.28 -3.03
C ARG A 392 4.93 3.75 -2.11
N ASP A 393 3.86 3.21 -2.67
CA ASP A 393 3.03 2.27 -1.95
C ASP A 393 3.58 0.87 -2.24
N GLU A 394 4.18 0.22 -1.24
CA GLU A 394 4.76 -1.13 -1.38
C GLU A 394 3.70 -2.18 -1.79
N ALA A 395 2.42 -1.87 -1.61
CA ALA A 395 1.30 -2.74 -1.96
C ALA A 395 0.91 -2.67 -3.45
N TYR A 396 1.28 -1.60 -4.17
CA TYR A 396 0.91 -1.38 -5.56
C TYR A 396 2.12 -0.98 -6.39
N THR A 397 2.88 -1.99 -6.88
CA THR A 397 3.94 -1.80 -7.87
C THR A 397 3.33 -1.65 -9.27
N TYR A 398 2.59 -0.58 -9.51
CA TYR A 398 2.26 -0.21 -10.88
C TYR A 398 3.43 0.59 -11.45
N GLU A 399 4.11 0.02 -12.45
CA GLU A 399 4.97 0.80 -13.32
C GLU A 399 4.04 1.75 -14.07
N ALA A 400 4.14 3.05 -13.78
CA ALA A 400 3.24 4.03 -14.40
C ALA A 400 3.54 4.22 -15.89
N TRP A 401 4.76 3.91 -16.34
CA TRP A 401 5.15 3.91 -17.74
C TRP A 401 4.99 2.54 -18.37
N ASP A 402 4.05 2.45 -19.31
CA ASP A 402 3.83 1.30 -20.19
C ASP A 402 4.40 1.58 -21.58
N PHE A 403 4.88 0.54 -22.28
CA PHE A 403 5.30 0.63 -23.67
C PHE A 403 4.30 -0.13 -24.52
N LEU A 404 3.60 0.57 -25.42
CA LEU A 404 2.38 0.07 -26.04
C LEU A 404 2.38 0.30 -27.54
N SER A 405 1.68 -0.56 -28.29
CA SER A 405 1.37 -0.35 -29.72
C SER A 405 0.07 0.42 -29.94
N GLN A 406 -0.74 0.61 -28.90
CA GLN A 406 -1.99 1.37 -28.94
C GLN A 406 -2.43 1.69 -27.52
N THR A 407 -3.04 2.87 -27.33
CA THR A 407 -3.76 3.22 -26.10
C THR A 407 -5.05 3.98 -26.44
N SER A 408 -5.87 4.26 -25.43
CA SER A 408 -7.08 5.09 -25.54
C SER A 408 -7.08 6.10 -24.41
N ILE A 409 -7.45 7.34 -24.72
CA ILE A 409 -7.67 8.39 -23.75
C ILE A 409 -9.15 8.79 -23.77
N TYR A 410 -9.71 9.08 -22.60
CA TYR A 410 -11.03 9.69 -22.51
C TYR A 410 -10.90 11.20 -22.67
N TYR A 411 -11.60 11.77 -23.66
CA TYR A 411 -11.53 13.20 -23.97
C TYR A 411 -12.85 13.88 -23.60
N PHE A 412 -12.83 14.64 -22.50
CA PHE A 412 -14.01 15.24 -21.91
C PHE A 412 -14.81 16.17 -22.84
N PRO A 413 -14.21 17.02 -23.67
CA PRO A 413 -14.99 17.90 -24.55
C PRO A 413 -15.94 17.15 -25.49
N ASN A 414 -15.56 15.98 -25.95
CA ASN A 414 -16.36 15.15 -26.85
C ASN A 414 -17.12 14.03 -26.12
N ASN A 415 -16.81 13.82 -24.83
CA ASN A 415 -17.37 12.73 -24.00
C ASN A 415 -17.21 11.35 -24.65
N ASP A 416 -16.06 11.10 -25.28
CA ASP A 416 -15.74 9.89 -26.05
C ASP A 416 -14.28 9.47 -25.86
N TYR A 417 -13.96 8.26 -26.27
CA TYR A 417 -12.61 7.70 -26.26
C TYR A 417 -11.88 7.97 -27.58
N ILE A 418 -10.69 8.54 -27.51
CA ILE A 418 -9.81 8.70 -28.65
C ILE A 418 -8.76 7.58 -28.62
N SER A 419 -8.67 6.79 -29.69
CA SER A 419 -7.59 5.83 -29.85
C SER A 419 -6.32 6.52 -30.31
N VAL A 420 -5.22 6.31 -29.58
CA VAL A 420 -3.90 6.87 -29.90
C VAL A 420 -3.01 5.73 -30.36
N PHE A 421 -2.37 5.93 -31.51
CA PHE A 421 -1.41 5.02 -32.12
C PHE A 421 -0.03 5.68 -32.12
N PRO A 422 1.06 4.89 -32.21
CA PRO A 422 2.40 5.44 -32.38
C PRO A 422 2.48 6.47 -33.51
N LYS A 423 3.33 7.47 -33.33
CA LYS A 423 3.53 8.50 -34.34
C LYS A 423 4.23 7.96 -35.59
N THR A 424 5.10 6.99 -35.37
CA THR A 424 5.89 6.35 -36.45
C THR A 424 5.44 4.91 -36.68
N GLU A 425 5.89 4.32 -37.82
CA GLU A 425 5.46 2.99 -38.27
C GLU A 425 6.14 1.83 -37.52
N ASP A 426 6.94 2.09 -36.50
CA ASP A 426 7.70 1.08 -35.76
C ASP A 426 6.89 0.37 -34.62
N GLU A 427 5.61 0.70 -34.51
CA GLU A 427 4.62 0.04 -33.68
C GLU A 427 4.84 0.16 -32.15
N GLY A 428 5.46 1.23 -31.67
CA GLY A 428 5.67 1.44 -30.24
C GLY A 428 5.59 2.89 -29.78
N MET A 429 5.14 3.12 -28.55
CA MET A 429 5.12 4.41 -27.87
C MET A 429 5.17 4.21 -26.36
N ALA A 430 5.64 5.21 -25.62
CA ALA A 430 5.60 5.23 -24.14
C ALA A 430 4.34 5.94 -23.66
N CYS A 431 3.66 5.35 -22.68
CA CYS A 431 2.44 5.88 -22.10
C CYS A 431 2.52 5.84 -20.58
N CYS A 432 2.48 7.01 -19.94
CA CYS A 432 2.32 7.10 -18.49
C CYS A 432 0.84 7.27 -18.16
N LYS A 433 0.28 6.29 -17.45
CA LYS A 433 -1.13 6.28 -17.06
C LYS A 433 -1.30 6.75 -15.64
N PHE A 434 -2.18 7.73 -15.46
CA PHE A 434 -2.68 8.11 -14.16
C PHE A 434 -4.13 7.65 -14.01
N TYR A 435 -4.51 7.34 -12.78
CA TYR A 435 -5.87 6.94 -12.44
C TYR A 435 -6.56 8.07 -11.68
N GLY A 436 -7.90 8.09 -11.68
CA GLY A 436 -8.68 9.14 -11.00
C GLY A 436 -8.46 9.25 -9.48
N TYR A 437 -7.69 8.33 -8.88
CA TYR A 437 -7.24 8.36 -7.49
C TYR A 437 -5.76 8.77 -7.32
N SER A 438 -5.06 9.09 -8.42
CA SER A 438 -3.69 9.63 -8.33
C SER A 438 -3.73 10.97 -7.58
N THR A 439 -2.75 11.17 -6.71
CA THR A 439 -2.67 12.40 -5.91
C THR A 439 -2.05 13.53 -6.74
N ASP A 440 -2.50 14.75 -6.48
CA ASP A 440 -1.93 15.94 -7.11
C ASP A 440 -0.42 16.05 -6.81
N GLY A 441 0.37 16.24 -7.86
CA GLY A 441 1.83 16.28 -7.79
C GLY A 441 2.52 14.91 -7.78
N GLN A 442 1.77 13.78 -7.84
CA GLN A 442 2.39 12.47 -8.08
C GLN A 442 3.20 12.53 -9.37
N THR A 443 4.46 12.12 -9.28
CA THR A 443 5.40 12.21 -10.41
C THR A 443 5.95 10.84 -10.75
N GLU A 444 5.85 10.48 -12.03
CA GLU A 444 6.39 9.27 -12.63
C GLU A 444 7.38 9.65 -13.71
N SER A 445 8.65 9.33 -13.51
CA SER A 445 9.71 9.76 -14.40
C SER A 445 10.31 8.60 -15.19
N LEU A 446 10.61 8.85 -16.45
CA LEU A 446 11.42 8.00 -17.33
C LEU A 446 12.77 8.67 -17.51
N VAL A 447 13.86 8.03 -17.05
CA VAL A 447 15.21 8.58 -17.09
C VAL A 447 16.05 7.80 -18.08
N SER A 448 16.66 8.52 -19.03
CA SER A 448 17.49 7.92 -20.09
C SER A 448 18.79 7.31 -19.54
N PRO A 449 19.43 6.39 -20.29
CA PRO A 449 20.84 6.11 -20.08
C PRO A 449 21.67 7.40 -20.22
N HIS A 450 22.89 7.37 -19.71
CA HIS A 450 23.84 8.44 -19.97
C HIS A 450 24.24 8.43 -21.44
N ILE A 451 24.39 9.61 -21.98
CA ILE A 451 24.79 9.84 -23.35
C ILE A 451 26.15 10.52 -23.33
N ASN A 452 27.11 10.00 -24.06
CA ASN A 452 28.44 10.59 -24.19
C ASN A 452 28.35 11.89 -25.00
N VAL A 453 28.54 13.01 -24.34
CA VAL A 453 28.51 14.35 -24.95
C VAL A 453 29.89 15.03 -24.97
N ASN A 454 30.94 14.28 -24.63
CA ASN A 454 32.31 14.83 -24.53
C ASN A 454 32.73 15.51 -25.85
N GLY A 455 33.27 16.73 -25.74
CA GLY A 455 33.72 17.53 -26.87
C GLY A 455 32.58 18.07 -27.76
N LEU A 456 31.37 18.14 -27.22
CA LEU A 456 30.19 18.64 -27.92
C LEU A 456 29.71 19.93 -27.25
N ASP A 457 29.24 20.92 -28.00
CA ASP A 457 28.74 22.19 -27.45
C ASP A 457 27.22 22.13 -27.23
N ASN A 458 26.43 22.29 -28.26
CA ASN A 458 24.97 22.27 -28.18
C ASN A 458 24.39 20.99 -28.76
N LYS A 459 23.30 20.51 -28.17
CA LYS A 459 22.53 19.37 -28.66
C LYS A 459 21.07 19.73 -28.79
N THR A 460 20.40 19.01 -29.67
CA THR A 460 18.96 19.10 -29.82
C THR A 460 18.35 17.77 -29.32
N ILE A 461 17.50 17.85 -28.33
CA ILE A 461 16.62 16.76 -27.93
C ILE A 461 15.31 16.91 -28.68
N LYS A 462 14.83 15.85 -29.29
CA LYS A 462 13.52 15.81 -29.91
C LYS A 462 12.73 14.63 -29.43
N PHE A 463 11.44 14.82 -29.26
CA PHE A 463 10.48 13.75 -29.00
C PHE A 463 9.10 14.15 -29.49
N TRP A 464 8.24 13.16 -29.75
CA TRP A 464 6.84 13.41 -30.02
C TRP A 464 6.07 13.32 -28.71
N LEU A 465 5.21 14.32 -28.46
CA LEU A 465 4.25 14.36 -27.36
C LEU A 465 2.85 14.36 -27.95
N TYR A 466 1.98 13.45 -27.50
CA TYR A 466 0.57 13.53 -27.83
C TYR A 466 -0.04 14.65 -27.00
N PHE A 467 -0.22 15.79 -27.65
CA PHE A 467 -0.80 16.98 -27.02
C PHE A 467 -2.30 16.78 -26.80
N ILE A 468 -2.77 17.09 -25.61
CA ILE A 468 -4.17 17.10 -25.22
C ILE A 468 -4.48 18.52 -24.75
N PRO A 469 -5.47 19.22 -25.35
CA PRO A 469 -5.84 20.57 -24.95
C PRO A 469 -6.20 20.63 -23.46
N ASP A 470 -5.94 21.80 -22.87
CA ASP A 470 -6.25 22.03 -21.46
C ASP A 470 -7.74 22.33 -21.29
N ASP A 471 -8.47 21.39 -20.71
CA ASP A 471 -9.85 21.53 -20.26
C ASP A 471 -9.96 21.57 -18.73
N GLY A 472 -8.80 21.76 -18.03
CA GLY A 472 -8.68 21.70 -16.57
C GLY A 472 -8.45 20.28 -16.04
N SER A 473 -8.26 19.28 -16.90
CA SER A 473 -8.12 17.87 -16.49
C SER A 473 -6.87 17.18 -17.04
N LYS A 474 -5.93 17.91 -17.66
CA LYS A 474 -4.71 17.32 -18.23
C LYS A 474 -3.61 17.14 -17.19
N ASN A 475 -2.87 16.06 -17.34
CA ASN A 475 -1.61 15.86 -16.64
C ASN A 475 -0.45 16.57 -17.37
N GLU A 476 0.62 16.86 -16.64
CA GLU A 476 1.76 17.61 -17.16
C GLU A 476 2.91 16.68 -17.55
N LEU A 477 3.63 17.02 -18.62
CA LEU A 477 4.97 16.50 -18.89
C LEU A 477 6.01 17.59 -18.67
N GLN A 478 7.01 17.29 -17.86
CA GLN A 478 8.23 18.11 -17.72
C GLN A 478 9.44 17.34 -18.24
N ALA A 479 10.35 18.03 -18.93
CA ALA A 479 11.63 17.47 -19.31
C ALA A 479 12.77 18.17 -18.57
N TYR A 480 13.73 17.37 -18.13
CA TYR A 480 14.92 17.79 -17.41
C TYR A 480 16.18 17.25 -18.07
N VAL A 481 17.27 17.94 -17.89
CA VAL A 481 18.61 17.50 -18.30
C VAL A 481 19.55 17.55 -17.10
N ASN A 482 20.38 16.52 -16.98
CA ASN A 482 21.46 16.41 -16.01
C ASN A 482 22.78 16.32 -16.78
N ARG A 483 23.83 16.93 -16.26
CA ARG A 483 25.19 16.90 -16.80
C ARG A 483 26.14 16.35 -15.75
N ASP A 484 26.92 15.34 -16.11
CA ASP A 484 27.93 14.71 -15.24
C ASP A 484 27.43 14.34 -13.83
N ASP A 485 26.18 13.80 -13.76
CA ASP A 485 25.48 13.42 -12.51
C ASP A 485 25.26 14.61 -11.54
N GLY A 486 25.21 15.82 -12.06
CA GLY A 486 24.89 17.03 -11.31
C GLY A 486 23.38 17.22 -11.09
N GLU A 487 22.99 18.45 -10.80
CA GLU A 487 21.59 18.80 -10.58
C GLU A 487 20.75 18.70 -11.86
N TRP A 488 19.47 18.36 -11.71
CA TRP A 488 18.50 18.34 -12.80
C TRP A 488 18.01 19.75 -13.13
N GLU A 489 18.22 20.16 -14.38
CA GLU A 489 17.74 21.43 -14.93
C GLU A 489 16.46 21.18 -15.75
N GLN A 490 15.36 21.87 -15.42
CA GLN A 490 14.14 21.81 -16.19
C GLN A 490 14.30 22.59 -17.50
N VAL A 491 14.05 21.92 -18.63
CA VAL A 491 14.19 22.50 -19.98
C VAL A 491 12.87 22.61 -20.72
N PHE A 492 11.79 21.98 -20.22
CA PHE A 492 10.48 21.99 -20.87
C PHE A 492 9.33 21.72 -19.88
N THR A 493 8.16 22.30 -20.17
CA THR A 493 6.87 21.94 -19.59
C THR A 493 5.76 21.95 -20.65
N SER A 494 4.92 20.91 -20.67
CA SER A 494 3.78 20.82 -21.58
C SER A 494 2.67 21.82 -21.27
N MET A 495 2.65 22.40 -20.06
CA MET A 495 1.70 23.44 -19.68
C MET A 495 1.84 24.73 -20.50
N SER A 496 2.98 24.93 -21.15
CA SER A 496 3.22 26.05 -22.06
C SER A 496 2.64 25.87 -23.47
N LEU A 497 2.12 24.68 -23.79
CA LEU A 497 1.57 24.38 -25.10
C LEU A 497 0.11 24.81 -25.20
N GLU A 498 -0.25 25.49 -26.28
CA GLU A 498 -1.60 25.92 -26.60
C GLU A 498 -2.13 25.17 -27.82
N GLY A 499 -3.44 24.94 -27.90
CA GLY A 499 -4.11 24.29 -29.03
C GLY A 499 -5.54 23.92 -28.68
N GLU A 500 -6.32 23.58 -29.73
CA GLU A 500 -7.76 23.28 -29.59
C GLU A 500 -8.08 21.79 -29.75
N GLU A 501 -7.19 21.00 -30.38
CA GLU A 501 -7.44 19.59 -30.69
C GLU A 501 -6.30 18.68 -30.24
N PRO A 502 -6.60 17.44 -29.83
CA PRO A 502 -5.59 16.42 -29.51
C PRO A 502 -4.79 16.01 -30.76
N GLU A 503 -3.47 16.10 -30.70
CA GLU A 503 -2.59 15.75 -31.81
C GLU A 503 -1.17 15.42 -31.39
N TRP A 504 -0.42 14.71 -32.23
CA TRP A 504 1.00 14.52 -32.06
C TRP A 504 1.77 15.82 -32.40
N ARG A 505 2.64 16.26 -31.47
CA ARG A 505 3.52 17.44 -31.63
C ARG A 505 4.97 17.06 -31.45
N GLU A 506 5.81 17.47 -32.36
CA GLU A 506 7.26 17.37 -32.18
C GLU A 506 7.72 18.46 -31.22
N ILE A 507 8.35 18.06 -30.15
CA ILE A 507 9.02 18.95 -29.19
C ILE A 507 10.51 18.93 -29.52
N SER A 508 11.10 20.10 -29.67
CA SER A 508 12.52 20.26 -30.01
C SER A 508 13.17 21.23 -29.03
N LEU A 509 14.16 20.74 -28.28
CA LEU A 509 14.81 21.45 -27.19
C LEU A 509 16.31 21.55 -27.47
N ASP A 510 16.83 22.78 -27.57
CA ASP A 510 18.26 23.01 -27.64
C ASP A 510 18.85 23.06 -26.24
N ILE A 511 19.83 22.19 -25.96
CA ILE A 511 20.52 22.08 -24.68
C ILE A 511 22.01 22.38 -24.82
N ASP A 512 22.55 23.15 -23.90
CA ASP A 512 23.99 23.38 -23.76
C ASP A 512 24.63 22.23 -22.97
N VAL A 513 25.56 21.52 -23.57
CA VAL A 513 26.33 20.44 -22.94
C VAL A 513 27.83 20.74 -22.93
N ASN A 514 28.20 22.00 -23.18
CA ASN A 514 29.59 22.42 -23.27
C ASN A 514 30.35 22.08 -21.97
N GLY A 515 31.47 21.38 -22.12
CA GLY A 515 32.32 20.95 -21.01
C GLY A 515 31.86 19.69 -20.29
N ALA A 516 30.65 19.18 -20.55
CA ALA A 516 30.20 17.94 -19.96
C ALA A 516 30.79 16.71 -20.67
N GLN A 517 31.03 15.65 -19.90
CA GLN A 517 31.44 14.35 -20.43
C GLN A 517 30.23 13.52 -20.85
N ARG A 518 29.17 13.59 -20.08
CA ARG A 518 27.92 12.87 -20.25
C ARG A 518 26.70 13.70 -19.87
N ALA A 519 25.55 13.35 -20.39
CA ALA A 519 24.28 13.94 -20.02
C ALA A 519 23.18 12.87 -19.94
N GLN A 520 22.17 13.11 -19.14
CA GLN A 520 20.93 12.32 -19.10
C GLN A 520 19.73 13.23 -19.31
N MET A 521 18.68 12.67 -19.85
CA MET A 521 17.36 13.28 -19.93
C MET A 521 16.42 12.58 -18.97
N LYS A 522 15.54 13.35 -18.33
CA LYS A 522 14.44 12.85 -17.52
C LYS A 522 13.13 13.44 -18.02
N LEU A 523 12.16 12.58 -18.32
CA LEU A 523 10.81 12.93 -18.74
C LEU A 523 9.88 12.56 -17.59
N SER A 524 9.33 13.57 -16.91
CA SER A 524 8.50 13.42 -15.73
C SER A 524 7.05 13.72 -16.07
N ALA A 525 6.21 12.72 -16.00
CA ALA A 525 4.76 12.88 -16.03
C ALA A 525 4.29 13.24 -14.60
N ILE A 526 3.47 14.28 -14.48
CA ILE A 526 2.98 14.80 -13.21
C ILE A 526 1.46 14.76 -13.24
N ALA A 527 0.87 14.09 -12.23
CA ALA A 527 -0.56 14.03 -12.06
C ALA A 527 -1.12 15.35 -11.51
N HIS A 528 -2.24 15.78 -12.05
CA HIS A 528 -3.08 16.81 -11.47
C HIS A 528 -4.36 16.18 -10.93
N GLU A 529 -4.88 16.71 -9.80
CA GLU A 529 -6.01 16.15 -9.09
C GLU A 529 -7.23 15.95 -10.00
N GLY A 530 -7.77 14.72 -9.98
CA GLY A 530 -8.96 14.37 -10.76
C GLY A 530 -8.72 14.09 -12.24
N SER A 531 -7.46 14.17 -12.72
CA SER A 531 -7.15 13.91 -14.13
C SER A 531 -6.77 12.44 -14.39
N PRO A 532 -7.59 11.67 -15.11
CA PRO A 532 -7.24 10.31 -15.55
C PRO A 532 -6.49 10.29 -16.88
N ILE A 533 -6.05 11.43 -17.41
CA ILE A 533 -5.47 11.54 -18.74
C ILE A 533 -4.01 11.15 -18.74
N SER A 534 -3.64 10.23 -19.64
CA SER A 534 -2.27 9.73 -19.80
C SER A 534 -1.34 10.75 -20.46
N VAL A 535 -0.05 10.71 -20.12
CA VAL A 535 1.02 11.37 -20.87
C VAL A 535 1.60 10.36 -21.87
N ILE A 536 1.63 10.69 -23.15
CA ILE A 536 2.01 9.77 -24.22
C ILE A 536 3.15 10.37 -25.03
N LEU A 537 4.21 9.60 -25.22
CA LEU A 537 5.44 9.99 -25.89
C LEU A 537 5.82 8.99 -26.98
N ASP A 538 6.52 9.50 -28.01
CA ASP A 538 7.11 8.67 -29.04
C ASP A 538 8.42 9.26 -29.56
N ASP A 539 9.28 8.40 -30.14
CA ASP A 539 10.50 8.76 -30.87
C ASP A 539 11.39 9.80 -30.19
N ILE A 540 12.10 9.39 -29.18
CA ILE A 540 13.09 10.26 -28.55
C ILE A 540 14.38 10.23 -29.34
N SER A 541 14.91 11.38 -29.72
CA SER A 541 16.21 11.51 -30.36
C SER A 541 17.07 12.60 -29.71
N ILE A 542 18.37 12.32 -29.63
CA ILE A 542 19.38 13.34 -29.29
C ILE A 542 20.44 13.32 -30.35
N GLU A 543 20.59 14.44 -31.05
CA GLU A 543 21.43 14.55 -32.24
C GLU A 543 22.57 15.55 -32.06
N LYS A 544 23.66 15.32 -32.79
CA LYS A 544 24.75 16.29 -32.90
C LYS A 544 24.24 17.51 -33.67
N SER A 545 24.28 18.68 -33.08
CA SER A 545 23.80 19.91 -33.73
C SER A 545 24.78 20.47 -34.81
N ASN A 546 25.43 19.59 -35.55
CA ASN A 546 26.23 20.03 -36.71
C ASN A 546 25.38 20.60 -37.85
N ILE A 547 24.06 20.65 -37.68
CA ILE A 547 23.11 21.17 -38.69
C ILE A 547 22.76 22.65 -38.48
N SER A 548 23.04 23.21 -37.29
CA SER A 548 22.65 24.60 -36.99
C SER A 548 23.39 25.68 -37.81
N ALA A 549 24.54 25.36 -38.40
CA ALA A 549 25.24 26.31 -39.28
C ALA A 549 24.63 26.38 -40.70
N ILE A 550 23.89 25.36 -41.14
CA ILE A 550 23.31 25.29 -42.48
C ILE A 550 21.88 25.88 -42.50
N SER A 551 21.11 25.71 -41.44
CA SER A 551 19.72 26.15 -41.38
C SER A 551 19.52 27.66 -41.14
N ARG A 552 20.50 28.38 -40.58
CA ARG A 552 20.38 29.83 -40.32
C ARG A 552 20.83 30.74 -41.45
N HIS A 553 21.45 30.24 -42.54
CA HIS A 553 21.91 31.07 -43.65
C HIS A 553 21.15 30.84 -44.99
N GLY A 554 20.04 30.12 -45.01
CA GLY A 554 19.38 29.70 -46.24
C GLY A 554 17.89 29.97 -46.38
N MET A 555 17.25 30.76 -45.53
CA MET A 555 15.89 31.25 -45.79
C MET A 555 15.96 32.52 -46.64
N GLN A 556 16.50 32.43 -47.87
CA GLN A 556 16.08 33.25 -48.96
C GLN A 556 15.27 32.39 -49.92
N ASN A 557 14.02 32.79 -50.14
CA ASN A 557 13.08 32.23 -51.07
C ASN A 557 13.70 32.09 -52.47
N GLY A 558 14.17 30.90 -52.81
CA GLY A 558 14.57 30.51 -54.15
C GLY A 558 13.86 29.22 -54.53
N ASN A 559 12.73 29.33 -55.16
CA ASN A 559 11.98 28.24 -55.77
C ASN A 559 12.64 27.83 -57.07
N ASP A 560 13.79 27.12 -57.01
CA ASP A 560 14.54 26.66 -58.15
C ASP A 560 14.42 25.17 -58.34
N GLY A 561 13.53 24.46 -58.26
CA GLY A 561 13.24 23.07 -58.64
C GLY A 561 14.41 22.07 -58.69
N THR A 562 15.59 22.44 -58.20
CA THR A 562 16.78 21.58 -58.19
C THR A 562 16.71 20.55 -57.09
N THR A 563 16.97 19.28 -57.44
CA THR A 563 17.11 18.19 -56.48
C THR A 563 18.58 18.01 -56.12
N GLU A 564 18.92 18.15 -54.86
CA GLU A 564 20.28 17.95 -54.37
C GLU A 564 20.34 16.69 -53.50
N TYR A 565 21.41 15.92 -53.61
CA TYR A 565 21.61 14.69 -52.87
C TYR A 565 22.76 14.85 -51.87
N TYR A 566 22.56 14.34 -50.68
CA TYR A 566 23.58 14.35 -49.64
C TYR A 566 23.75 12.94 -49.05
N SER A 567 24.95 12.58 -48.68
CA SER A 567 25.19 11.37 -47.90
C SER A 567 24.52 11.51 -46.54
N ILE A 568 24.35 10.38 -45.85
CA ILE A 568 23.85 10.36 -44.46
C ILE A 568 24.73 11.18 -43.50
N ASN A 569 25.98 11.47 -43.89
CA ASN A 569 26.92 12.31 -43.14
C ASN A 569 26.87 13.79 -43.58
N GLY A 570 25.91 14.20 -44.43
CA GLY A 570 25.71 15.58 -44.86
C GLY A 570 26.62 16.06 -45.98
N GLN A 571 27.44 15.20 -46.63
CA GLN A 571 28.26 15.57 -47.77
C GLN A 571 27.43 15.58 -49.05
N ARG A 572 27.47 16.68 -49.81
CA ARG A 572 26.79 16.78 -51.09
C ARG A 572 27.37 15.77 -52.08
N ILE A 573 26.48 15.12 -52.83
CA ILE A 573 26.82 14.09 -53.82
C ILE A 573 26.29 14.51 -55.18
N ASP A 574 27.16 14.75 -56.13
CA ASP A 574 26.79 15.23 -57.47
C ASP A 574 26.25 14.09 -58.37
N LYS A 575 26.58 12.84 -58.10
CA LYS A 575 26.11 11.66 -58.83
C LYS A 575 25.74 10.54 -57.83
N PRO A 576 24.50 10.52 -57.33
CA PRO A 576 24.08 9.47 -56.45
C PRO A 576 24.02 8.12 -57.19
N SER A 577 24.47 7.06 -56.54
CA SER A 577 24.30 5.67 -56.94
C SER A 577 23.24 5.00 -56.03
N ASN A 578 23.00 3.69 -56.19
CA ASN A 578 22.08 2.98 -55.28
C ASN A 578 22.53 3.13 -53.83
N GLY A 579 21.64 3.62 -52.98
CA GLY A 579 21.99 3.84 -51.57
C GLY A 579 21.01 4.78 -50.86
N LEU A 580 21.22 4.97 -49.55
CA LEU A 580 20.41 5.84 -48.69
C LEU A 580 20.98 7.26 -48.73
N TYR A 581 20.13 8.23 -49.04
CA TYR A 581 20.51 9.65 -49.22
C TYR A 581 19.53 10.57 -48.50
N ILE A 582 20.03 11.75 -48.11
CA ILE A 582 19.19 12.89 -47.76
C ILE A 582 19.00 13.69 -49.06
N ILE A 583 17.76 13.83 -49.49
CA ILE A 583 17.41 14.53 -50.73
C ILE A 583 16.78 15.88 -50.39
N ARG A 584 17.33 16.96 -50.93
CA ARG A 584 16.74 18.31 -50.85
C ARG A 584 15.97 18.60 -52.14
N LYS A 585 14.68 18.91 -51.98
CA LYS A 585 13.82 19.30 -53.10
C LYS A 585 12.91 20.45 -52.69
N GLY A 586 13.03 21.60 -53.37
CA GLY A 586 12.18 22.76 -53.05
C GLY A 586 12.28 23.26 -51.60
N GLY A 587 13.46 23.13 -50.97
CA GLY A 587 13.67 23.54 -49.58
C GLY A 587 13.31 22.50 -48.51
N LEU A 588 12.68 21.38 -48.91
CA LEU A 588 12.37 20.24 -48.03
C LEU A 588 13.48 19.18 -48.11
N PHE A 589 13.84 18.61 -46.98
CA PHE A 589 14.76 17.48 -46.89
C PHE A 589 13.99 16.19 -46.63
N THR A 590 14.23 15.17 -47.44
CA THR A 590 13.67 13.83 -47.26
C THR A 590 14.79 12.80 -47.21
N LYS A 591 14.60 11.71 -46.52
CA LYS A 591 15.53 10.57 -46.47
C LYS A 591 14.98 9.49 -47.39
N GLU A 592 15.70 9.16 -48.47
CA GLU A 592 15.21 8.23 -49.48
C GLU A 592 16.28 7.21 -49.88
N ILE A 593 15.84 6.00 -50.25
CA ILE A 593 16.69 4.96 -50.83
C ILE A 593 16.58 5.05 -52.37
N LEU A 594 17.65 5.43 -53.01
CA LEU A 594 17.75 5.31 -54.46
C LEU A 594 18.10 3.87 -54.83
N LYS A 595 17.30 3.26 -55.71
CA LYS A 595 17.48 1.88 -56.18
C LYS A 595 18.18 1.87 -57.55
#